data_37c894a01d3682d97148e9756a9ceacf
#
_entry.id   37c894a01d3682d97148e9756a9ceacf
#
_cell.length_a   1.000
_cell.length_b   1.000
_cell.length_c   1.000
_cell.angle_alpha   90.00
_cell.angle_beta   90.00
_cell.angle_gamma   90.00
#
_symmetry.space_group_name_H-M   'P 1'
#
loop_
_entity.id
_entity.type
_entity.pdbx_description
1 polymer ?
#
loop_
_entity_poly.entity_id
_entity_poly.type
_entity_poly.pdbx_seq_one_letter_code
_entity_poly.pdbx_strand_id
1 'polypeptide(L)'
;MALFQGLVPLAAVRHGSALLLGSLAALVILFAVACGEEGGKESTAPTGEQAAVAQTITVYSSPTCECCREYERYLEAEGFEVESIKTEEFTEVTDSLGVPLAMRSCHIAIIDEYFVEGHVPVEAIWKLLEEQPAIDGIALPGMPSGSPGMAGIKAQPLIIYGVVEGRIDEFMTL
;
A
#
# COMPACT_ATOMS: atom_id res chain seq x y z
N MET A 1 -1.65 -50.93 14.71
CA MET A 1 -2.90 -51.37 14.07
C MET A 1 -3.93 -50.28 14.18
N ALA A 2 -4.28 -49.73 13.09
CA ALA A 2 -5.53 -49.22 12.56
C ALA A 2 -5.27 -48.01 11.61
N LEU A 3 -5.28 -48.38 10.32
CA LEU A 3 -5.31 -47.46 9.18
C LEU A 3 -6.73 -46.87 9.08
N PHE A 4 -6.84 -45.54 8.97
CA PHE A 4 -8.07 -44.90 8.51
C PHE A 4 -7.76 -44.18 7.19
N GLN A 5 -8.15 -44.84 6.09
CA GLN A 5 -8.25 -44.27 4.76
C GLN A 5 -9.64 -43.60 4.64
N GLY A 6 -9.64 -42.28 4.48
CA GLY A 6 -10.85 -41.50 4.15
C GLY A 6 -10.82 -41.08 2.68
N LEU A 7 -11.61 -41.76 1.85
CA LEU A 7 -11.89 -41.37 0.45
C LEU A 7 -12.67 -40.06 0.40
N VAL A 8 -12.21 -39.14 -0.47
CA VAL A 8 -12.95 -37.94 -0.88
C VAL A 8 -13.63 -38.23 -2.22
N PRO A 9 -14.97 -38.01 -2.37
CA PRO A 9 -15.63 -38.24 -3.64
C PRO A 9 -15.45 -37.06 -4.61
N LEU A 10 -15.11 -37.37 -5.86
CA LEU A 10 -15.17 -36.48 -7.00
C LEU A 10 -16.63 -36.08 -7.28
N ALA A 11 -16.92 -34.77 -7.26
CA ALA A 11 -18.15 -34.23 -7.77
C ALA A 11 -18.00 -33.84 -9.26
N ALA A 12 -18.84 -34.42 -10.09
CA ALA A 12 -18.87 -34.26 -11.55
C ALA A 12 -19.36 -32.88 -11.97
N VAL A 13 -18.59 -32.25 -12.87
CA VAL A 13 -18.98 -31.03 -13.59
C VAL A 13 -19.93 -31.41 -14.72
N ARG A 14 -21.16 -30.91 -14.66
CA ARG A 14 -22.14 -31.04 -15.75
C ARG A 14 -22.02 -29.85 -16.70
N HIS A 15 -21.65 -30.13 -17.95
CA HIS A 15 -21.74 -29.22 -19.08
C HIS A 15 -23.20 -29.06 -19.49
N GLY A 16 -23.66 -27.84 -19.52
CA GLY A 16 -24.96 -27.47 -20.09
C GLY A 16 -24.73 -26.53 -21.28
N SER A 17 -24.75 -27.12 -22.48
CA SER A 17 -24.85 -26.35 -23.73
C SER A 17 -26.32 -25.96 -23.96
N ALA A 18 -26.58 -24.69 -24.18
CA ALA A 18 -27.82 -24.21 -24.76
C ALA A 18 -27.53 -23.25 -25.90
N LEU A 19 -27.63 -23.80 -27.12
CA LEU A 19 -27.75 -23.05 -28.36
C LEU A 19 -29.15 -22.49 -28.49
N LEU A 20 -29.31 -21.19 -28.67
CA LEU A 20 -30.52 -20.61 -29.25
C LEU A 20 -30.13 -19.65 -30.38
N LEU A 21 -30.42 -20.14 -31.60
CA LEU A 21 -30.56 -19.36 -32.83
C LEU A 21 -31.89 -18.57 -32.81
N GLY A 22 -31.84 -17.35 -33.26
CA GLY A 22 -33.08 -16.58 -33.49
C GLY A 22 -32.82 -15.21 -34.06
N SER A 23 -32.87 -15.14 -35.33
CA SER A 23 -33.60 -14.28 -36.25
C SER A 23 -33.18 -12.85 -36.51
N LEU A 24 -32.82 -12.67 -37.79
CA LEU A 24 -32.78 -11.42 -38.57
C LEU A 24 -34.09 -10.61 -38.45
N ALA A 25 -33.94 -9.30 -38.27
CA ALA A 25 -34.86 -8.34 -38.84
C ALA A 25 -34.09 -7.08 -39.23
N ALA A 26 -33.89 -6.92 -40.54
CA ALA A 26 -33.40 -5.68 -41.13
C ALA A 26 -34.51 -4.63 -41.13
N LEU A 27 -34.19 -3.44 -40.62
CA LEU A 27 -35.01 -2.25 -40.89
C LEU A 27 -34.10 -1.11 -41.30
N VAL A 28 -34.04 -0.88 -42.61
CA VAL A 28 -33.42 0.26 -43.26
C VAL A 28 -34.37 1.46 -43.09
N ILE A 29 -33.97 2.49 -42.38
CA ILE A 29 -34.61 3.79 -42.44
C ILE A 29 -33.58 4.82 -42.91
N LEU A 30 -33.75 5.21 -44.18
CA LEU A 30 -33.16 6.41 -44.75
C LEU A 30 -33.82 7.62 -44.08
N PHE A 31 -33.05 8.52 -43.47
CA PHE A 31 -33.46 9.90 -43.25
C PHE A 31 -32.35 10.87 -43.61
N ALA A 32 -32.83 11.88 -44.30
CA ALA A 32 -32.13 12.89 -45.08
C ALA A 32 -31.20 13.81 -44.28
N VAL A 33 -30.19 14.26 -44.99
CA VAL A 33 -29.31 15.41 -44.70
C VAL A 33 -30.09 16.65 -44.35
N ALA A 34 -29.72 17.29 -43.22
CA ALA A 34 -29.89 18.69 -42.98
C ALA A 34 -28.59 19.23 -42.33
N CYS A 35 -27.93 20.13 -43.05
CA CYS A 35 -26.85 20.96 -42.53
C CYS A 35 -27.41 21.94 -41.51
N GLY A 36 -26.72 22.12 -40.39
CA GLY A 36 -27.04 23.14 -39.40
C GLY A 36 -26.05 23.15 -38.25
N GLU A 37 -25.17 24.14 -38.29
CA GLU A 37 -24.57 24.88 -37.19
C GLU A 37 -23.71 24.25 -36.11
N GLU A 38 -22.56 24.85 -36.04
CA GLU A 38 -21.51 24.81 -35.03
C GLU A 38 -22.05 24.92 -33.62
N GLY A 39 -22.07 23.83 -32.89
CA GLY A 39 -22.29 23.79 -31.45
C GLY A 39 -21.03 23.24 -30.79
N GLY A 40 -20.29 24.11 -30.09
CA GLY A 40 -19.09 23.74 -29.34
C GLY A 40 -19.33 22.51 -28.47
N LYS A 41 -18.56 21.47 -28.69
CA LYS A 41 -18.44 20.37 -27.72
C LYS A 41 -17.74 20.91 -26.49
N GLU A 42 -18.54 21.34 -25.55
CA GLU A 42 -18.14 21.44 -24.15
C GLU A 42 -17.84 20.00 -23.70
N SER A 43 -16.56 19.69 -23.72
CA SER A 43 -16.02 18.49 -23.11
C SER A 43 -16.17 18.64 -21.59
N THR A 44 -17.31 18.19 -21.09
CA THR A 44 -17.48 17.99 -19.65
C THR A 44 -16.60 16.82 -19.27
N ALA A 45 -15.31 17.09 -19.00
CA ALA A 45 -14.49 16.19 -18.24
C ALA A 45 -15.20 15.94 -16.90
N PRO A 46 -15.34 14.70 -16.45
CA PRO A 46 -15.80 14.44 -15.10
C PRO A 46 -14.70 14.93 -14.16
N THR A 47 -14.88 16.17 -13.66
CA THR A 47 -14.10 16.67 -12.52
C THR A 47 -14.63 15.97 -11.28
N GLY A 48 -14.34 14.68 -11.18
CA GLY A 48 -14.41 13.92 -9.95
C GLY A 48 -13.06 14.05 -9.27
N GLU A 49 -12.72 15.25 -8.79
CA GLU A 49 -11.71 15.44 -7.78
C GLU A 49 -12.29 14.87 -6.48
N GLN A 50 -12.20 13.54 -6.36
CA GLN A 50 -12.22 12.94 -5.06
C GLN A 50 -10.95 13.45 -4.39
N ALA A 51 -11.10 14.44 -3.50
CA ALA A 51 -10.05 14.78 -2.57
C ALA A 51 -9.65 13.46 -1.90
N ALA A 52 -8.49 12.92 -2.29
CA ALA A 52 -7.92 11.78 -1.61
C ALA A 52 -7.78 12.23 -0.15
N VAL A 53 -8.50 11.57 0.76
CA VAL A 53 -8.34 11.81 2.19
C VAL A 53 -6.89 11.46 2.48
N ALA A 54 -6.10 12.45 2.89
CA ALA A 54 -4.71 12.22 3.23
C ALA A 54 -4.65 11.15 4.32
N GLN A 55 -3.83 10.13 4.12
CA GLN A 55 -3.62 9.09 5.12
C GLN A 55 -2.82 9.69 6.28
N THR A 56 -3.33 9.55 7.50
CA THR A 56 -2.64 10.02 8.70
C THR A 56 -1.62 8.98 9.15
N ILE A 57 -0.39 9.41 9.41
CA ILE A 57 0.69 8.58 9.95
C ILE A 57 1.26 9.23 11.21
N THR A 58 1.27 8.52 12.33
CA THR A 58 1.78 9.00 13.61
C THR A 58 3.23 8.56 13.81
N VAL A 59 4.17 9.50 13.93
CA VAL A 59 5.62 9.23 14.06
C VAL A 59 6.09 9.51 15.48
N TYR A 60 6.62 8.48 16.15
CA TYR A 60 7.25 8.56 17.47
C TYR A 60 8.78 8.59 17.32
N SER A 61 9.43 9.61 17.85
CA SER A 61 10.88 9.75 17.74
C SER A 61 11.47 10.57 18.90
N SER A 62 12.79 10.45 19.14
CA SER A 62 13.47 11.31 20.08
C SER A 62 13.39 12.79 19.68
N PRO A 63 13.23 13.72 20.63
CA PRO A 63 13.20 15.16 20.39
C PRO A 63 14.42 15.71 19.62
N THR A 64 15.55 15.04 19.72
CA THR A 64 16.83 15.46 19.14
C THR A 64 17.17 14.78 17.81
N CYS A 65 16.30 13.91 17.30
CA CYS A 65 16.54 13.15 16.08
C CYS A 65 16.35 14.01 14.82
N GLU A 66 17.47 14.45 14.22
CA GLU A 66 17.43 15.26 12.98
C GLU A 66 16.94 14.48 11.77
N CYS A 67 17.45 13.26 11.55
CA CYS A 67 17.01 12.43 10.42
C CYS A 67 15.54 12.04 10.49
N CYS A 68 14.97 11.91 11.69
CA CYS A 68 13.55 11.68 11.87
C CYS A 68 12.72 12.87 11.38
N ARG A 69 13.17 14.12 11.64
CA ARG A 69 12.50 15.31 11.11
C ARG A 69 12.56 15.41 9.59
N GLU A 70 13.67 14.98 8.99
CA GLU A 70 13.77 14.93 7.53
C GLU A 70 12.84 13.85 6.95
N TYR A 71 12.67 12.72 7.65
CA TYR A 71 11.74 11.68 7.25
C TYR A 71 10.27 12.14 7.35
N GLU A 72 9.92 12.86 8.41
CA GLU A 72 8.58 13.45 8.55
C GLU A 72 8.26 14.41 7.39
N ARG A 73 9.21 15.31 7.02
CA ARG A 73 9.04 16.19 5.86
C ARG A 73 8.91 15.44 4.54
N TYR A 74 9.62 14.33 4.41
CA TYR A 74 9.48 13.48 3.24
C TYR A 74 8.06 12.88 3.18
N LEU A 75 7.53 12.34 4.26
CA LEU A 75 6.17 11.82 4.30
C LEU A 75 5.12 12.89 3.98
N GLU A 76 5.27 14.10 4.54
CA GLU A 76 4.39 15.24 4.22
C GLU A 76 4.44 15.60 2.73
N ALA A 77 5.64 15.63 2.13
CA ALA A 77 5.83 15.92 0.72
C ALA A 77 5.21 14.86 -0.20
N GLU A 78 5.12 13.61 0.27
CA GLU A 78 4.49 12.49 -0.43
C GLU A 78 2.97 12.35 -0.16
N GLY A 79 2.40 13.31 0.61
CA GLY A 79 0.95 13.45 0.77
C GLY A 79 0.35 12.81 2.00
N PHE A 80 1.16 12.38 2.97
CA PHE A 80 0.67 11.93 4.27
C PHE A 80 0.39 13.10 5.21
N GLU A 81 -0.63 12.97 6.05
CA GLU A 81 -0.83 13.82 7.21
C GLU A 81 0.01 13.28 8.38
N VAL A 82 1.07 14.00 8.76
CA VAL A 82 2.02 13.51 9.77
C VAL A 82 1.69 14.04 11.15
N GLU A 83 1.38 13.14 12.07
CA GLU A 83 1.31 13.42 13.50
C GLU A 83 2.66 13.12 14.17
N SER A 84 3.42 14.15 14.53
CA SER A 84 4.76 13.98 15.12
C SER A 84 4.69 14.00 16.64
N ILE A 85 5.08 12.90 17.28
CA ILE A 85 5.17 12.75 18.74
C ILE A 85 6.64 12.64 19.14
N LYS A 86 7.17 13.72 19.75
CA LYS A 86 8.55 13.75 20.25
C LYS A 86 8.60 13.27 21.69
N THR A 87 9.23 12.12 21.91
CA THR A 87 9.36 11.51 23.24
C THR A 87 10.67 10.73 23.36
N GLU A 88 11.27 10.74 24.53
CA GLU A 88 12.41 9.85 24.86
C GLU A 88 11.95 8.39 25.03
N GLU A 89 10.64 8.17 25.20
CA GLU A 89 10.03 6.86 25.46
C GLU A 89 9.56 6.14 24.17
N PHE A 90 10.00 6.60 22.98
CA PHE A 90 9.58 5.98 21.72
C PHE A 90 9.95 4.49 21.61
N THR A 91 10.99 4.06 22.34
CA THR A 91 11.37 2.64 22.43
C THR A 91 10.33 1.78 23.14
N GLU A 92 9.55 2.35 24.07
CA GLU A 92 8.45 1.63 24.74
C GLU A 92 7.31 1.35 23.74
N VAL A 93 7.06 2.29 22.82
CA VAL A 93 6.11 2.07 21.72
C VAL A 93 6.61 0.92 20.83
N THR A 94 7.87 0.95 20.42
CA THR A 94 8.52 -0.10 19.61
C THR A 94 8.45 -1.47 20.31
N ASP A 95 8.68 -1.51 21.64
CA ASP A 95 8.56 -2.72 22.44
C ASP A 95 7.12 -3.26 22.46
N SER A 96 6.15 -2.37 22.67
CA SER A 96 4.73 -2.74 22.74
C SER A 96 4.17 -3.32 21.43
N LEU A 97 4.76 -2.91 20.31
CA LEU A 97 4.42 -3.39 18.97
C LEU A 97 5.19 -4.66 18.57
N GLY A 98 6.05 -5.18 19.46
CA GLY A 98 6.79 -6.42 19.22
C GLY A 98 7.85 -6.34 18.12
N VAL A 99 8.35 -5.14 17.79
CA VAL A 99 9.37 -4.97 16.76
C VAL A 99 10.66 -5.67 17.16
N PRO A 100 11.18 -6.62 16.36
CA PRO A 100 12.43 -7.31 16.66
C PRO A 100 13.61 -6.36 16.78
N LEU A 101 14.50 -6.57 17.75
CA LEU A 101 15.67 -5.70 17.98
C LEU A 101 16.52 -5.45 16.71
N ALA A 102 16.64 -6.47 15.85
CA ALA A 102 17.40 -6.36 14.60
C ALA A 102 16.76 -5.43 13.56
N MET A 103 15.49 -5.08 13.72
CA MET A 103 14.72 -4.23 12.80
C MET A 103 14.62 -2.79 13.29
N ARG A 104 14.98 -2.50 14.54
CA ARG A 104 14.79 -1.19 15.18
C ARG A 104 15.72 -0.11 14.63
N SER A 105 15.22 1.11 14.66
CA SER A 105 15.92 2.32 14.22
C SER A 105 15.72 3.49 15.21
N CYS A 106 15.77 4.72 14.75
CA CYS A 106 15.66 5.93 15.58
C CYS A 106 14.24 6.47 15.71
N HIS A 107 13.26 5.87 15.06
CA HIS A 107 11.83 6.22 15.15
C HIS A 107 10.97 5.05 14.71
N ILE A 108 9.74 5.09 15.13
CA ILE A 108 8.67 4.20 14.65
C ILE A 108 7.47 5.03 14.26
N ALA A 109 6.81 4.66 13.17
CA ALA A 109 5.55 5.23 12.75
C ALA A 109 4.43 4.20 12.84
N ILE A 110 3.19 4.68 13.01
CA ILE A 110 1.97 3.87 13.01
C ILE A 110 1.04 4.43 11.94
N ILE A 111 0.55 3.55 11.08
CA ILE A 111 -0.45 3.84 10.09
C ILE A 111 -1.47 2.71 10.04
N ASP A 112 -2.75 3.04 10.18
CA ASP A 112 -3.81 2.05 10.39
C ASP A 112 -3.43 1.06 11.51
N GLU A 113 -3.37 -0.24 11.22
CA GLU A 113 -2.98 -1.30 12.15
C GLU A 113 -1.50 -1.68 12.07
N TYR A 114 -0.72 -1.03 11.20
CA TYR A 114 0.66 -1.39 10.92
C TYR A 114 1.67 -0.47 11.58
N PHE A 115 2.79 -1.03 11.99
CA PHE A 115 3.97 -0.21 12.25
C PHE A 115 4.84 -0.07 10.99
N VAL A 116 5.54 1.06 10.92
CA VAL A 116 6.57 1.36 9.93
C VAL A 116 7.82 1.78 10.69
N GLU A 117 8.83 0.92 10.70
CA GLU A 117 10.06 1.13 11.47
C GLU A 117 11.19 1.61 10.58
N GLY A 118 11.77 2.76 10.90
CA GLY A 118 12.88 3.37 10.17
C GLY A 118 12.46 4.10 8.89
N HIS A 119 13.45 4.40 8.06
CA HIS A 119 13.33 5.29 6.91
C HIS A 119 12.77 4.58 5.66
N VAL A 120 11.61 3.97 5.81
CA VAL A 120 10.92 3.19 4.77
C VAL A 120 10.41 4.12 3.66
N PRO A 121 10.72 3.85 2.38
CA PRO A 121 10.16 4.59 1.26
C PRO A 121 8.64 4.45 1.13
N VAL A 122 7.97 5.51 0.68
CA VAL A 122 6.49 5.54 0.58
C VAL A 122 5.94 4.49 -0.36
N GLU A 123 6.70 4.04 -1.35
CA GLU A 123 6.30 2.95 -2.25
C GLU A 123 6.01 1.66 -1.49
N ALA A 124 6.78 1.38 -0.42
CA ALA A 124 6.53 0.23 0.43
C ALA A 124 5.34 0.47 1.38
N ILE A 125 5.14 1.70 1.84
CA ILE A 125 3.99 2.06 2.67
C ILE A 125 2.70 1.95 1.85
N TRP A 126 2.67 2.49 0.63
CA TRP A 126 1.50 2.36 -0.25
C TRP A 126 1.20 0.91 -0.59
N LYS A 127 2.22 0.11 -0.91
CA LYS A 127 2.04 -1.34 -1.12
C LYS A 127 1.42 -2.02 0.11
N LEU A 128 1.87 -1.68 1.32
CA LEU A 128 1.34 -2.21 2.57
C LEU A 128 -0.15 -1.90 2.72
N LEU A 129 -0.54 -0.64 2.48
CA LEU A 129 -1.92 -0.17 2.60
C LEU A 129 -2.85 -0.74 1.52
N GLU A 130 -2.34 -0.95 0.31
CA GLU A 130 -3.09 -1.51 -0.82
C GLU A 130 -3.32 -3.02 -0.67
N GLU A 131 -2.28 -3.76 -0.29
CA GLU A 131 -2.35 -5.22 -0.20
C GLU A 131 -2.93 -5.73 1.12
N GLN A 132 -2.84 -4.92 2.18
CA GLN A 132 -3.32 -5.25 3.54
C GLN A 132 -2.91 -6.67 3.98
N PRO A 133 -1.62 -7.03 3.91
CA PRO A 133 -1.17 -8.36 4.28
C PRO A 133 -1.34 -8.61 5.78
N ALA A 134 -1.49 -9.87 6.18
CA ALA A 134 -1.60 -10.27 7.58
C ALA A 134 -0.20 -10.27 8.25
N ILE A 135 0.38 -9.07 8.45
CA ILE A 135 1.65 -8.81 9.14
C ILE A 135 1.47 -7.70 10.17
N ASP A 136 2.39 -7.57 11.11
CA ASP A 136 2.35 -6.54 12.15
C ASP A 136 2.86 -5.18 11.63
N GLY A 137 3.74 -5.20 10.63
CA GLY A 137 4.30 -4.01 10.02
C GLY A 137 5.51 -4.27 9.13
N ILE A 138 6.14 -3.18 8.69
CA ILE A 138 7.33 -3.21 7.82
C ILE A 138 8.49 -2.43 8.43
N ALA A 139 9.72 -2.82 8.07
CA ALA A 139 10.94 -2.20 8.60
C ALA A 139 12.03 -2.02 7.55
N LEU A 140 12.78 -0.93 7.65
CA LEU A 140 14.06 -0.72 6.96
C LEU A 140 15.16 -0.53 8.01
N PRO A 141 15.84 -1.59 8.43
CA PRO A 141 16.87 -1.51 9.47
C PRO A 141 18.15 -0.83 8.98
N GLY A 142 18.94 -0.32 9.93
CA GLY A 142 20.29 0.17 9.68
C GLY A 142 20.39 1.54 9.05
N MET A 143 19.31 2.26 8.83
CA MET A 143 19.29 3.64 8.29
C MET A 143 20.22 3.81 7.09
N PRO A 144 20.03 3.08 5.99
CA PRO A 144 20.98 3.09 4.87
C PRO A 144 21.06 4.48 4.21
N SER A 145 22.25 4.86 3.79
CA SER A 145 22.46 6.12 3.06
C SER A 145 21.58 6.19 1.81
N GLY A 146 20.93 7.34 1.60
CA GLY A 146 20.03 7.58 0.47
C GLY A 146 18.65 6.97 0.63
N SER A 147 18.30 6.39 1.79
CA SER A 147 16.90 6.19 2.15
C SER A 147 16.23 7.53 2.51
N PRO A 148 14.90 7.63 2.49
CA PRO A 148 14.19 8.88 2.76
C PRO A 148 14.62 9.53 4.07
N GLY A 149 14.94 10.83 4.06
CA GLY A 149 15.43 11.56 5.23
C GLY A 149 16.89 11.28 5.64
N MET A 150 17.57 10.35 4.96
CA MET A 150 18.97 10.04 5.22
C MET A 150 19.87 10.71 4.18
N ALA A 151 20.99 11.30 4.66
CA ALA A 151 21.99 11.88 3.77
C ALA A 151 22.73 10.81 2.95
N GLY A 152 23.26 11.24 1.80
CA GLY A 152 24.07 10.39 0.92
C GLY A 152 23.31 9.90 -0.31
N ILE A 153 23.92 8.99 -1.04
CA ILE A 153 23.36 8.37 -2.25
C ILE A 153 22.99 6.92 -1.96
N LYS A 154 21.93 6.47 -2.58
CA LYS A 154 21.52 5.06 -2.54
C LYS A 154 22.51 4.23 -3.38
N ALA A 155 23.47 3.59 -2.72
CA ALA A 155 24.51 2.78 -3.37
C ALA A 155 24.09 1.31 -3.55
N GLN A 156 23.08 0.86 -2.84
CA GLN A 156 22.56 -0.50 -2.86
C GLN A 156 21.03 -0.49 -2.81
N PRO A 157 20.36 -1.56 -3.26
CA PRO A 157 18.92 -1.71 -3.07
C PRO A 157 18.54 -1.61 -1.59
N LEU A 158 17.38 -1.02 -1.33
CA LEU A 158 16.79 -0.97 0.00
C LEU A 158 15.90 -2.20 0.17
N ILE A 159 16.26 -3.07 1.10
CA ILE A 159 15.47 -4.26 1.42
C ILE A 159 14.55 -3.90 2.59
N ILE A 160 13.27 -3.84 2.31
CA ILE A 160 12.22 -3.63 3.30
C ILE A 160 11.74 -5.00 3.76
N TYR A 161 11.66 -5.18 5.07
CA TYR A 161 11.24 -6.43 5.70
C TYR A 161 9.83 -6.30 6.24
N GLY A 162 9.03 -7.34 6.07
CA GLY A 162 7.77 -7.55 6.77
C GLY A 162 8.00 -8.30 8.07
N VAL A 163 7.26 -7.94 9.12
CA VAL A 163 7.32 -8.57 10.42
C VAL A 163 5.95 -9.14 10.78
N VAL A 164 5.91 -10.39 11.21
CA VAL A 164 4.70 -11.05 11.71
C VAL A 164 5.05 -11.94 12.90
N GLU A 165 4.49 -11.65 14.07
CA GLU A 165 4.77 -12.38 15.31
C GLU A 165 6.28 -12.56 15.59
N GLY A 166 7.07 -11.50 15.31
CA GLY A 166 8.52 -11.49 15.47
C GLY A 166 9.31 -12.22 14.38
N ARG A 167 8.68 -12.87 13.41
CA ARG A 167 9.34 -13.42 12.22
C ARG A 167 9.57 -12.32 11.20
N ILE A 168 10.66 -12.42 10.48
CA ILE A 168 11.14 -11.41 9.54
C ILE A 168 11.30 -12.06 8.17
N ASP A 169 10.58 -11.53 7.18
CA ASP A 169 10.67 -11.95 5.79
C ASP A 169 10.85 -10.73 4.88
N GLU A 170 11.42 -10.88 3.69
CA GLU A 170 11.50 -9.80 2.73
C GLU A 170 10.09 -9.43 2.24
N PHE A 171 9.75 -8.14 2.36
CA PHE A 171 8.48 -7.58 1.88
C PHE A 171 8.61 -6.93 0.50
N MET A 172 9.69 -6.17 0.30
CA MET A 172 9.95 -5.43 -0.93
C MET A 172 11.43 -5.05 -1.05
N THR A 173 11.94 -5.03 -2.26
CA THR A 173 13.26 -4.46 -2.58
C THR A 173 13.11 -3.31 -3.57
N LEU A 174 13.72 -2.18 -3.25
CA LEU A 174 13.71 -0.93 -4.04
C LEU A 174 15.10 -0.52 -4.49
#